data_cf73bb82899b471aa66eb4e0b7a46621
#
_entry.id   cf73bb82899b471aa66eb4e0b7a46621
#
_cell.length_a   1.000
_cell.length_b   1.000
_cell.length_c   1.000
_cell.angle_alpha   90.00
_cell.angle_beta   90.00
_cell.angle_gamma   90.00
#
_symmetry.space_group_name_H-M   'P 1'
#
loop_
_entity.id
_entity.type
_entity.pdbx_description
1 polymer ?
#
loop_
_entity_poly.entity_id
_entity_poly.type
_entity_poly.pdbx_seq_one_letter_code
_entity_poly.pdbx_strand_id
1 'polypeptide(L)'
;MKKNFNIYSTVSISDNLLPYNFLAEKIVLSCLLINYEAVEITIKTLRVETFYFLNHQEIYKAIVQMYQKKVPINIISVNNFLKETGCLAKMGGTKVLLDLLNQIPNLVYLEEYIQ
;
A
#
# COMPACT_ATOMS: atom_id res chain seq x y z
N MET A 1 -0.65 -18.48 16.42
CA MET A 1 -0.91 -17.75 15.90
C MET A 1 -0.48 -17.42 15.02
N LYS A 2 -0.70 -17.38 14.48
CA LYS A 2 -0.25 -17.01 13.56
C LYS A 2 0.39 -15.91 13.69
N LYS A 3 1.35 -15.91 13.21
CA LYS A 3 1.90 -14.78 13.10
C LYS A 3 1.14 -14.00 12.21
N ASN A 4 0.66 -13.01 12.63
CA ASN A 4 -0.05 -12.12 11.78
C ASN A 4 0.83 -11.01 11.39
N PHE A 5 0.78 -10.65 10.15
CA PHE A 5 1.43 -9.44 9.73
C PHE A 5 0.67 -8.29 10.36
N ASN A 6 1.34 -7.49 11.13
CA ASN A 6 0.69 -6.41 11.84
C ASN A 6 0.94 -5.07 11.15
N ILE A 7 -0.02 -4.67 10.34
CA ILE A 7 0.09 -3.40 9.61
C ILE A 7 0.12 -2.21 10.57
N TYR A 8 -0.47 -2.36 11.73
CA TYR A 8 -0.43 -1.29 12.73
C TYR A 8 0.98 -1.08 13.24
N SER A 9 1.75 -2.16 13.39
CA SER A 9 3.13 -2.02 13.78
C SER A 9 3.91 -1.26 12.72
N THR A 10 3.63 -1.54 11.45
CA THR A 10 4.26 -0.82 10.36
C THR A 10 3.90 0.65 10.42
N VAL A 11 2.63 0.95 10.65
CA VAL A 11 2.17 2.32 10.74
C VAL A 11 2.78 3.02 11.94
N SER A 12 2.87 2.32 13.07
CA SER A 12 3.46 2.91 14.27
C SER A 12 4.92 3.24 14.07
N ILE A 13 5.64 2.37 13.39
CA ILE A 13 7.02 2.63 13.05
C ILE A 13 7.09 3.89 12.19
N SER A 14 6.17 4.01 11.25
CA SER A 14 6.11 5.16 10.36
C SER A 14 5.73 6.43 11.12
N ASP A 15 4.91 6.30 12.17
CA ASP A 15 4.49 7.47 12.95
C ASP A 15 5.66 8.14 13.62
N ASN A 16 6.68 7.39 13.92
CA ASN A 16 7.87 7.95 14.53
C ASN A 16 8.79 8.53 13.48
N LEU A 17 8.39 8.43 12.22
CA LEU A 17 9.14 8.97 11.12
C LEU A 17 8.41 10.19 10.61
N LEU A 18 9.07 10.91 9.74
CA LEU A 18 8.46 12.08 9.16
C LEU A 18 7.35 11.66 8.21
N PRO A 19 6.27 12.47 8.13
CA PRO A 19 5.13 12.11 7.28
C PRO A 19 5.48 11.98 5.80
N TYR A 20 6.64 12.46 5.41
CA TYR A 20 7.07 12.35 4.02
C TYR A 20 8.08 11.22 3.82
N ASN A 21 8.00 10.18 4.64
CA ASN A 21 8.90 9.05 4.51
C ASN A 21 8.47 8.18 3.34
N PHE A 22 9.16 8.34 2.23
CA PHE A 22 8.82 7.67 0.99
C PHE A 22 8.88 6.15 1.11
N LEU A 23 9.93 5.65 1.75
CA LEU A 23 10.10 4.20 1.89
C LEU A 23 9.02 3.59 2.77
N ALA A 24 8.70 4.25 3.87
CA ALA A 24 7.67 3.72 4.76
C ALA A 24 6.33 3.62 4.05
N GLU A 25 5.99 4.62 3.24
CA GLU A 25 4.75 4.59 2.49
C GLU A 25 4.75 3.45 1.48
N LYS A 26 5.88 3.23 0.82
CA LYS A 26 5.98 2.14 -0.15
C LYS A 26 5.80 0.78 0.52
N ILE A 27 6.34 0.62 1.71
CA ILE A 27 6.21 -0.64 2.45
C ILE A 27 4.74 -0.91 2.77
N VAL A 28 4.03 0.10 3.25
CA VAL A 28 2.62 -0.07 3.57
C VAL A 28 1.83 -0.45 2.31
N LEU A 29 2.04 0.28 1.22
CA LEU A 29 1.31 -0.01 -0.01
C LEU A 29 1.63 -1.40 -0.55
N SER A 30 2.89 -1.82 -0.42
CA SER A 30 3.27 -3.16 -0.86
C SER A 30 2.53 -4.24 -0.08
N CYS A 31 2.35 -4.02 1.22
CA CYS A 31 1.56 -4.95 2.03
C CYS A 31 0.16 -5.08 1.48
N LEU A 32 -0.43 -3.96 1.11
CA LEU A 32 -1.82 -3.97 0.64
C LEU A 32 -1.97 -4.73 -0.67
N LEU A 33 -0.92 -4.72 -1.49
CA LEU A 33 -0.98 -5.40 -2.78
C LEU A 33 -0.83 -6.91 -2.66
N ILE A 34 -0.33 -7.40 -1.54
CA ILE A 34 -0.10 -8.84 -1.39
C ILE A 34 -0.89 -9.47 -0.25
N ASN A 35 -1.56 -8.68 0.56
CA ASN A 35 -2.27 -9.20 1.73
C ASN A 35 -3.63 -8.53 1.87
N TYR A 36 -4.67 -9.27 1.52
CA TYR A 36 -6.02 -8.71 1.55
C TYR A 36 -6.45 -8.30 2.97
N GLU A 37 -6.04 -9.06 3.97
CA GLU A 37 -6.36 -8.72 5.35
C GLU A 37 -5.79 -7.36 5.73
N ALA A 38 -4.60 -7.06 5.21
CA ALA A 38 -3.98 -5.77 5.49
C ALA A 38 -4.84 -4.64 4.95
N VAL A 39 -5.49 -4.85 3.82
CA VAL A 39 -6.37 -3.83 3.26
C VAL A 39 -7.52 -3.55 4.22
N GLU A 40 -8.16 -4.60 4.72
CA GLU A 40 -9.29 -4.43 5.63
C GLU A 40 -8.90 -3.65 6.88
N ILE A 41 -7.76 -3.99 7.44
CA ILE A 41 -7.29 -3.33 8.65
C ILE A 41 -6.92 -1.87 8.36
N THR A 42 -6.21 -1.66 7.27
CA THR A 42 -5.68 -0.34 6.95
C THR A 42 -6.77 0.68 6.64
N ILE A 43 -7.79 0.25 5.92
CA ILE A 43 -8.88 1.14 5.55
C ILE A 43 -9.56 1.75 6.78
N LYS A 44 -9.60 0.99 7.86
CA LYS A 44 -10.23 1.46 9.09
C LYS A 44 -9.38 2.48 9.81
N THR A 45 -8.11 2.56 9.49
CA THR A 45 -7.16 3.37 10.24
C THR A 45 -6.57 4.51 9.45
N LEU A 46 -6.19 4.27 8.21
CA LEU A 46 -5.51 5.28 7.41
C LEU A 46 -6.44 5.91 6.40
N ARG A 47 -6.26 7.21 6.23
CA ARG A 47 -7.00 7.96 5.20
C ARG A 47 -6.05 8.23 4.05
N VAL A 48 -6.62 8.64 2.91
CA VAL A 48 -5.80 8.97 1.75
C VAL A 48 -4.78 10.04 2.12
N GLU A 49 -5.21 11.02 2.90
CA GLU A 49 -4.35 12.14 3.28
C GLU A 49 -3.20 11.73 4.20
N THR A 50 -3.27 10.54 4.76
CA THR A 50 -2.18 10.04 5.59
C THR A 50 -0.90 9.89 4.78
N PHE A 51 -1.04 9.58 3.48
CA PHE A 51 0.11 9.48 2.61
C PHE A 51 0.52 10.86 2.15
N TYR A 52 1.81 11.13 2.25
CA TYR A 52 2.34 12.43 1.86
C TYR A 52 2.53 12.57 0.35
N PHE A 53 3.00 11.50 -0.30
CA PHE A 53 3.31 11.57 -1.72
C PHE A 53 2.07 11.34 -2.57
N LEU A 54 1.88 12.20 -3.55
CA LEU A 54 0.66 12.17 -4.36
C LEU A 54 0.44 10.85 -5.08
N ASN A 55 1.50 10.28 -5.63
CA ASN A 55 1.36 8.99 -6.29
C ASN A 55 0.87 7.93 -5.33
N HIS A 56 1.36 7.97 -4.10
CA HIS A 56 0.93 7.00 -3.09
C HIS A 56 -0.51 7.24 -2.69
N GLN A 57 -0.93 8.49 -2.63
CA GLN A 57 -2.33 8.81 -2.36
C GLN A 57 -3.23 8.22 -3.44
N GLU A 58 -2.81 8.34 -4.70
CA GLU A 58 -3.62 7.81 -5.80
C GLU A 58 -3.70 6.30 -5.76
N ILE A 59 -2.59 5.64 -5.44
CA ILE A 59 -2.59 4.18 -5.33
C ILE A 59 -3.50 3.74 -4.19
N TYR A 60 -3.37 4.36 -3.03
CA TYR A 60 -4.20 3.99 -1.89
C TYR A 60 -5.67 4.25 -2.18
N LYS A 61 -5.98 5.37 -2.80
CA LYS A 61 -7.35 5.71 -3.15
C LYS A 61 -7.95 4.65 -4.09
N ALA A 62 -7.16 4.20 -5.05
CA ALA A 62 -7.62 3.14 -5.96
C ALA A 62 -7.90 1.86 -5.18
N ILE A 63 -7.00 1.50 -4.26
CA ILE A 63 -7.17 0.30 -3.46
C ILE A 63 -8.45 0.37 -2.63
N VAL A 64 -8.71 1.52 -2.02
CA VAL A 64 -9.92 1.71 -1.22
C VAL A 64 -11.16 1.57 -2.09
N GLN A 65 -11.17 2.18 -3.28
CA GLN A 65 -12.30 2.09 -4.16
C GLN A 65 -12.54 0.66 -4.64
N MET A 66 -11.45 -0.06 -4.93
CA MET A 66 -11.57 -1.44 -5.36
C MET A 66 -12.08 -2.34 -4.23
N TYR A 67 -11.64 -2.05 -3.01
CA TYR A 67 -12.12 -2.80 -1.87
C TYR A 67 -13.64 -2.60 -1.70
N GLN A 68 -14.09 -1.37 -1.85
CA GLN A 68 -15.50 -1.05 -1.73
C GLN A 68 -16.34 -1.73 -2.81
N LYS A 69 -15.75 -1.92 -3.98
CA LYS A 69 -16.42 -2.59 -5.09
C LYS A 69 -16.28 -4.10 -5.03
N LYS A 70 -15.55 -4.59 -4.04
CA LYS A 70 -15.34 -6.02 -3.83
C LYS A 70 -14.68 -6.71 -5.01
N VAL A 71 -13.74 -6.01 -5.65
CA VAL A 71 -12.95 -6.60 -6.72
C VAL A 71 -11.58 -6.99 -6.16
N PRO A 72 -10.95 -8.00 -6.78
CA PRO A 72 -9.63 -8.44 -6.30
C PRO A 72 -8.61 -7.32 -6.35
N ILE A 73 -7.74 -7.29 -5.36
CA ILE A 73 -6.72 -6.26 -5.24
C ILE A 73 -5.35 -6.91 -5.36
N ASN A 74 -4.64 -6.60 -6.43
CA ASN A 74 -3.27 -7.04 -6.65
C ASN A 74 -2.63 -6.06 -7.61
N ILE A 75 -1.34 -6.28 -7.90
CA ILE A 75 -0.61 -5.32 -8.73
C ILE A 75 -1.23 -5.15 -10.10
N ILE A 76 -1.71 -6.26 -10.67
CA ILE A 76 -2.28 -6.22 -12.02
C ILE A 76 -3.61 -5.47 -12.03
N SER A 77 -4.50 -5.80 -11.08
CA SER A 77 -5.81 -5.18 -11.06
C SER A 77 -5.70 -3.69 -10.70
N VAL A 78 -4.80 -3.34 -9.80
CA VAL A 78 -4.60 -1.93 -9.44
C VAL A 78 -4.05 -1.16 -10.62
N ASN A 79 -3.08 -1.76 -11.33
CA ASN A 79 -2.54 -1.12 -12.51
C ASN A 79 -3.63 -0.84 -13.55
N ASN A 80 -4.48 -1.83 -13.80
CA ASN A 80 -5.56 -1.67 -14.76
C ASN A 80 -6.57 -0.61 -14.31
N PHE A 81 -6.88 -0.60 -13.03
CA PHE A 81 -7.81 0.37 -12.49
C PHE A 81 -7.29 1.80 -12.67
N LEU A 82 -6.02 2.00 -12.35
CA LEU A 82 -5.41 3.32 -12.50
C LEU A 82 -5.31 3.73 -13.96
N LYS A 83 -5.09 2.76 -14.83
CA LYS A 83 -5.02 3.03 -16.27
C LYS A 83 -6.39 3.49 -16.78
N GLU A 84 -7.43 2.77 -16.36
CA GLU A 84 -8.79 3.09 -16.82
C GLU A 84 -9.28 4.43 -16.32
N THR A 85 -8.86 4.83 -15.14
CA THR A 85 -9.27 6.12 -14.59
C THR A 85 -8.41 7.27 -15.10
N GLY A 86 -7.37 6.98 -15.88
CA GLY A 86 -6.51 8.00 -16.42
C GLY A 86 -5.43 8.47 -15.47
N CYS A 87 -5.33 7.88 -14.29
CA CYS A 87 -4.34 8.32 -13.30
C CYS A 87 -2.95 7.76 -13.56
N LEU A 88 -2.88 6.57 -14.17
CA LEU A 88 -1.59 5.89 -14.30
C LEU A 88 -0.56 6.72 -15.08
N ALA A 89 -0.99 7.30 -16.20
CA ALA A 89 -0.07 8.10 -17.01
C ALA A 89 0.47 9.30 -16.23
N LYS A 90 -0.40 9.93 -15.44
CA LYS A 90 0.00 11.10 -14.66
C LYS A 90 1.01 10.73 -13.58
N MET A 91 0.97 9.50 -13.12
CA MET A 91 1.84 9.02 -12.04
C MET A 91 3.21 8.60 -12.55
N GLY A 92 3.37 8.44 -13.83
CA GLY A 92 4.63 7.98 -14.39
C GLY A 92 4.58 6.58 -14.97
N GLY A 93 3.37 6.00 -15.05
CA GLY A 93 3.20 4.71 -15.69
C GLY A 93 3.35 3.54 -14.74
N THR A 94 3.30 2.36 -15.31
CA THR A 94 3.31 1.11 -14.57
C THR A 94 4.54 0.95 -13.67
N LYS A 95 5.64 1.55 -14.02
CA LYS A 95 6.86 1.36 -13.23
C LYS A 95 6.71 1.85 -11.80
N VAL A 96 5.79 2.77 -11.55
CA VAL A 96 5.55 3.25 -10.20
C VAL A 96 5.06 2.11 -9.33
N LEU A 97 4.17 1.26 -9.89
CA LEU A 97 3.67 0.11 -9.16
C LEU A 97 4.72 -0.99 -9.08
N LEU A 98 5.48 -1.20 -10.15
CA LEU A 98 6.53 -2.21 -10.12
C LEU A 98 7.57 -1.88 -9.05
N ASP A 99 7.81 -0.61 -8.83
CA ASP A 99 8.74 -0.18 -7.81
C ASP A 99 8.31 -0.64 -6.42
N LEU A 100 7.01 -0.77 -6.21
CA LEU A 100 6.50 -1.25 -4.93
C LEU A 100 6.84 -2.72 -4.70
N LEU A 101 6.91 -3.51 -5.77
CA LEU A 101 7.25 -4.92 -5.62
C LEU A 101 8.64 -5.12 -5.06
N ASN A 102 9.51 -4.16 -5.27
CA ASN A 102 10.88 -4.25 -4.76
C ASN A 102 10.93 -4.20 -3.25
N GLN A 103 9.80 -3.88 -2.61
CA GLN A 103 9.76 -3.81 -1.15
C GLN A 103 9.37 -5.13 -0.51
N ILE A 104 9.05 -6.15 -1.31
CA ILE A 104 8.64 -7.44 -0.76
C ILE A 104 9.67 -8.05 0.19
N PRO A 105 10.96 -8.04 -0.14
CA PRO A 105 11.95 -8.55 0.82
C PRO A 105 11.93 -7.79 2.15
N ASN A 106 11.68 -6.48 2.09
CA ASN A 106 11.59 -5.68 3.31
C ASN A 106 10.39 -6.10 4.14
N LEU A 107 9.30 -6.50 3.49
CA LEU A 107 8.13 -6.97 4.19
C LEU A 107 8.41 -8.26 4.93
N VAL A 108 9.20 -9.14 4.32
CA VAL A 108 9.56 -10.39 4.96
C VAL A 108 10.33 -10.11 6.24
N TYR A 109 11.32 -9.23 6.18
CA TYR A 109 12.07 -8.86 7.37
C TYR A 109 11.19 -8.20 8.41
N LEU A 110 10.32 -7.32 7.97
CA LEU A 110 9.44 -6.62 8.89
C LEU A 110 8.52 -7.59 9.60
N GLU A 111 7.99 -8.55 8.86
CA GLU A 111 7.12 -9.56 9.43
C GLU A 111 7.82 -10.36 10.50
N GLU A 112 9.05 -10.76 10.25
CA GLU A 112 9.84 -11.48 11.24
C GLU A 112 10.12 -10.62 12.45
N TYR A 113 10.34 -9.35 12.21
CA TYR A 113 10.72 -8.44 13.27
C TYR A 113 9.60 -8.20 14.26
N ILE A 114 8.37 -8.15 13.78
CA ILE A 114 7.23 -7.81 14.63
C ILE A 114 6.50 -9.02 15.19
N GLN A 115 7.05 -10.19 15.02
CA GLN A 115 6.44 -11.39 15.59
C GLN A 115 6.34 -11.33 17.09
#